data_13889978d80d136966dbd5ebd69e7512
#
_entry.id   13889978d80d136966dbd5ebd69e7512
#
_cell.length_a   1.000
_cell.length_b   1.000
_cell.length_c   1.000
_cell.angle_alpha   90.00
_cell.angle_beta   90.00
_cell.angle_gamma   90.00
#
_symmetry.space_group_name_H-M   'P 1'
#
loop_
_entity.id
_entity.type
_entity.pdbx_description
1 polymer ?
#
loop_
_entity_poly.entity_id
_entity_poly.type
_entity_poly.pdbx_seq_one_letter_code
_entity_poly.pdbx_strand_id
1 'polypeptide(L)'
;MSKKGFGSSGFGIATVEDDERRASKTLVWVTGLTLVLALLWAGWFELDEITRGQGKVIPSSREQVIQSMDTGVLSEMFVREGSLVEKDQVLLQIDDARTGAVFREAQEKLMALSALAARLKAEAYGTALSFPPEVQQETGLIQQETQAYSARKRALSESLRSLDISLSAVSRELSMTEPLVKQGVMSEVELLRLRRQQSDLMGQRAERQNRYLTDANNELVRVASELSQTKENAS
;
A
#
# COMPACT_ATOMS: atom_id res chain seq x y z
N MET A 1 -26.10 147.18 13.18
CA MET A 1 -25.19 146.23 12.50
C MET A 1 -25.21 144.96 13.31
N SER A 2 -25.57 143.99 12.65
CA SER A 2 -25.89 142.58 12.94
C SER A 2 -24.87 141.77 13.73
N LYS A 3 -25.35 140.96 14.64
CA LYS A 3 -24.78 139.57 14.82
C LYS A 3 -25.80 138.63 15.47
N LYS A 4 -26.10 137.68 14.75
CA LYS A 4 -26.90 136.53 15.15
C LYS A 4 -26.06 135.52 16.03
N GLY A 5 -26.65 135.10 17.06
CA GLY A 5 -26.12 133.96 17.89
C GLY A 5 -26.67 132.63 17.40
N PHE A 6 -25.91 131.64 17.49
CA PHE A 6 -26.19 130.27 17.02
C PHE A 6 -26.45 129.38 18.35
N GLY A 7 -27.62 128.77 18.38
CA GLY A 7 -27.97 127.85 19.44
C GLY A 7 -27.44 126.40 19.21
N SER A 8 -26.89 125.75 20.19
CA SER A 8 -26.48 124.37 20.19
C SER A 8 -27.60 123.49 20.72
N SER A 9 -28.08 122.63 19.92
CA SER A 9 -28.97 121.54 20.32
C SER A 9 -28.15 120.37 20.70
N GLY A 10 -28.14 120.06 21.96
CA GLY A 10 -27.62 118.79 22.46
C GLY A 10 -28.56 117.60 22.13
N PHE A 11 -28.16 116.71 21.26
CA PHE A 11 -28.93 115.53 20.95
C PHE A 11 -28.32 114.30 21.72
N GLY A 12 -29.18 113.61 22.40
CA GLY A 12 -28.88 112.62 23.35
C GLY A 12 -28.24 111.32 22.76
N ILE A 13 -27.20 110.94 23.41
CA ILE A 13 -26.48 109.64 23.14
C ILE A 13 -26.85 108.58 24.19
N ALA A 14 -27.85 108.82 25.06
CA ALA A 14 -28.17 107.95 26.18
C ALA A 14 -29.15 106.78 25.91
N THR A 15 -29.73 106.68 24.68
CA THR A 15 -30.79 105.66 24.42
C THR A 15 -30.31 104.45 23.62
N VAL A 16 -29.10 104.50 23.05
CA VAL A 16 -28.61 103.39 22.18
C VAL A 16 -27.87 102.29 23.04
N GLU A 17 -27.21 102.70 24.15
CA GLU A 17 -26.44 101.73 24.96
C GLU A 17 -27.30 100.80 25.85
N ASP A 18 -28.51 101.27 26.30
CA ASP A 18 -29.40 100.46 27.02
C ASP A 18 -30.18 99.43 26.22
N ASP A 19 -30.39 99.69 24.93
CA ASP A 19 -31.08 98.81 24.02
C ASP A 19 -30.11 97.71 23.53
N GLU A 20 -28.83 98.01 23.36
CA GLU A 20 -27.81 97.00 23.03
C GLU A 20 -27.52 96.05 24.18
N ARG A 21 -27.54 96.57 25.44
CA ARG A 21 -27.39 95.80 26.65
C ARG A 21 -28.59 94.87 26.91
N ARG A 22 -29.78 95.29 26.56
CA ARG A 22 -30.98 94.41 26.65
C ARG A 22 -31.02 93.39 25.54
N ALA A 23 -30.66 93.76 24.32
CA ALA A 23 -30.57 92.82 23.20
C ALA A 23 -29.50 91.74 23.43
N SER A 24 -28.30 92.08 23.92
CA SER A 24 -27.25 91.12 24.24
C SER A 24 -27.63 90.19 25.38
N LYS A 25 -28.30 90.64 26.42
CA LYS A 25 -28.83 89.82 27.55
C LYS A 25 -29.92 88.86 27.08
N THR A 26 -30.83 89.31 26.23
CA THR A 26 -31.87 88.46 25.65
C THR A 26 -31.26 87.39 24.75
N LEU A 27 -30.24 87.75 23.96
CA LEU A 27 -29.53 86.80 23.06
C LEU A 27 -28.82 85.72 23.90
N VAL A 28 -28.14 86.10 25.02
CA VAL A 28 -27.49 85.13 25.92
C VAL A 28 -28.53 84.22 26.62
N TRP A 29 -29.67 84.79 27.04
CA TRP A 29 -30.72 84.01 27.65
C TRP A 29 -31.38 83.03 26.64
N VAL A 30 -31.63 83.45 25.41
CA VAL A 30 -32.19 82.62 24.37
C VAL A 30 -31.21 81.49 24.00
N THR A 31 -29.92 81.85 23.88
CA THR A 31 -28.88 80.81 23.58
C THR A 31 -28.73 79.83 24.75
N GLY A 32 -28.76 80.34 26.00
CA GLY A 32 -28.72 79.46 27.19
C GLY A 32 -29.93 78.55 27.29
N LEU A 33 -31.15 79.09 27.01
CA LEU A 33 -32.37 78.30 27.01
C LEU A 33 -32.38 77.21 25.91
N THR A 34 -31.95 77.60 24.72
CA THR A 34 -31.81 76.58 23.57
C THR A 34 -30.82 75.49 23.94
N LEU A 35 -29.69 75.82 24.56
CA LEU A 35 -28.68 74.83 24.96
C LEU A 35 -29.21 73.89 26.07
N VAL A 36 -29.94 74.41 27.05
CA VAL A 36 -30.61 73.59 28.07
C VAL A 36 -31.65 72.68 27.44
N LEU A 37 -32.51 73.23 26.57
CA LEU A 37 -33.50 72.43 25.82
C LEU A 37 -32.85 71.32 24.98
N ALA A 38 -31.75 71.65 24.34
CA ALA A 38 -30.98 70.66 23.51
C ALA A 38 -30.38 69.54 24.42
N LEU A 39 -29.88 69.91 25.60
CA LEU A 39 -29.36 68.90 26.57
C LEU A 39 -30.48 68.06 27.17
N LEU A 40 -31.64 68.64 27.49
CA LEU A 40 -32.79 67.89 27.93
C LEU A 40 -33.35 66.96 26.86
N TRP A 41 -33.37 67.42 25.61
CA TRP A 41 -33.75 66.60 24.45
C TRP A 41 -32.76 65.46 24.20
N ALA A 42 -31.46 65.72 24.26
CA ALA A 42 -30.41 64.72 24.10
C ALA A 42 -30.41 63.68 25.21
N GLY A 43 -30.79 64.08 26.47
CA GLY A 43 -30.89 63.14 27.57
C GLY A 43 -32.15 62.26 27.53
N TRP A 44 -33.17 62.70 26.81
CA TRP A 44 -34.41 61.91 26.69
C TRP A 44 -34.46 61.07 25.40
N PHE A 45 -33.54 61.27 24.48
CA PHE A 45 -33.49 60.55 23.23
C PHE A 45 -32.70 59.28 23.40
N GLU A 46 -33.42 58.15 23.48
CA GLU A 46 -32.79 56.78 23.47
C GLU A 46 -32.30 56.48 22.07
N LEU A 47 -31.01 56.22 21.93
CA LEU A 47 -30.40 55.81 20.69
C LEU A 47 -30.40 54.29 20.59
N ASP A 48 -31.17 53.72 19.68
CA ASP A 48 -31.17 52.29 19.44
C ASP A 48 -29.84 51.90 18.75
N GLU A 49 -28.96 51.23 19.49
CA GLU A 49 -27.73 50.69 18.94
C GLU A 49 -28.02 49.33 18.31
N ILE A 50 -28.15 49.28 16.97
CA ILE A 50 -28.39 48.04 16.26
C ILE A 50 -27.04 47.47 15.79
N THR A 51 -26.56 46.44 16.50
CA THR A 51 -25.40 45.67 16.12
C THR A 51 -25.82 44.58 15.12
N ARG A 52 -25.42 44.67 13.88
CA ARG A 52 -25.64 43.63 12.86
C ARG A 52 -24.43 42.78 12.76
N GLY A 53 -24.51 41.51 13.20
CA GLY A 53 -23.51 40.50 12.99
C GLY A 53 -23.91 39.56 11.83
N GLN A 54 -22.99 39.21 10.97
CA GLN A 54 -23.18 38.11 10.04
C GLN A 54 -22.67 36.83 10.70
N GLY A 55 -23.57 35.90 10.99
CA GLY A 55 -23.25 34.59 11.56
C GLY A 55 -23.51 33.51 10.52
N LYS A 56 -22.56 32.56 10.40
CA LYS A 56 -22.73 31.31 9.65
C LYS A 56 -22.94 30.19 10.65
N VAL A 57 -24.05 29.49 10.53
CA VAL A 57 -24.26 28.26 11.32
C VAL A 57 -23.35 27.18 10.75
N ILE A 58 -22.39 26.73 11.55
CA ILE A 58 -21.55 25.60 11.22
C ILE A 58 -21.98 24.43 12.09
N PRO A 59 -22.03 23.20 11.56
CA PRO A 59 -22.31 22.02 12.36
C PRO A 59 -21.25 21.86 13.46
N SER A 60 -21.66 21.41 14.63
CA SER A 60 -20.79 21.19 15.80
C SER A 60 -19.85 19.99 15.60
N SER A 61 -20.19 19.07 14.71
CA SER A 61 -19.37 17.93 14.31
C SER A 61 -18.70 18.21 12.97
N ARG A 62 -17.45 17.79 12.83
CA ARG A 62 -16.75 17.82 11.54
C ARG A 62 -17.41 16.83 10.59
N GLU A 63 -17.53 17.21 9.33
CA GLU A 63 -17.89 16.31 8.26
C GLU A 63 -16.89 15.16 8.22
N GLN A 64 -17.39 13.92 8.31
CA GLN A 64 -16.57 12.72 8.30
C GLN A 64 -16.77 12.02 6.96
N VAL A 65 -15.73 11.96 6.16
CA VAL A 65 -15.72 11.21 4.91
C VAL A 65 -15.37 9.76 5.22
N ILE A 66 -16.30 8.85 4.94
CA ILE A 66 -16.09 7.41 5.08
C ILE A 66 -15.73 6.86 3.69
N GLN A 67 -14.56 6.24 3.59
CA GLN A 67 -14.08 5.63 2.36
C GLN A 67 -13.80 4.15 2.60
N SER A 68 -14.15 3.30 1.63
CA SER A 68 -13.72 1.92 1.64
C SER A 68 -12.21 1.83 1.36
N MET A 69 -11.51 0.95 2.04
CA MET A 69 -10.11 0.62 1.76
C MET A 69 -9.98 -0.22 0.49
N ASP A 70 -10.98 -1.07 0.22
CA ASP A 70 -10.97 -1.97 -0.91
C ASP A 70 -11.95 -1.52 -1.99
N THR A 71 -11.57 -1.77 -3.26
CA THR A 71 -12.41 -1.52 -4.42
C THR A 71 -13.25 -2.76 -4.71
N GLY A 72 -14.56 -2.62 -4.74
CA GLY A 72 -15.47 -3.73 -5.01
C GLY A 72 -16.78 -3.29 -5.66
N VAL A 73 -17.65 -4.24 -5.90
CA VAL A 73 -19.01 -3.98 -6.40
C VAL A 73 -19.92 -3.82 -5.19
N LEU A 74 -20.71 -2.75 -5.18
CA LEU A 74 -21.71 -2.54 -4.15
C LEU A 74 -22.76 -3.66 -4.22
N SER A 75 -22.81 -4.51 -3.19
CA SER A 75 -23.79 -5.60 -3.10
C SER A 75 -25.11 -5.09 -2.52
N GLU A 76 -25.05 -4.36 -1.40
CA GLU A 76 -26.24 -3.87 -0.74
C GLU A 76 -25.96 -2.52 -0.06
N MET A 77 -26.97 -1.63 -0.06
CA MET A 77 -26.93 -0.34 0.60
C MET A 77 -28.04 -0.27 1.63
N PHE A 78 -27.69 -0.11 2.91
CA PHE A 78 -28.64 -0.11 4.03
C PHE A 78 -29.11 1.29 4.39
N VAL A 79 -28.52 2.34 3.83
CA VAL A 79 -28.83 3.75 4.12
C VAL A 79 -29.16 4.52 2.85
N ARG A 80 -29.92 5.63 3.00
CA ARG A 80 -30.27 6.55 1.91
C ARG A 80 -29.81 7.96 2.30
N GLU A 81 -29.71 8.85 1.35
CA GLU A 81 -29.43 10.25 1.62
C GLU A 81 -30.43 10.82 2.63
N GLY A 82 -29.92 11.50 3.66
CA GLY A 82 -30.71 12.05 4.75
C GLY A 82 -31.05 11.07 5.87
N SER A 83 -30.63 9.81 5.80
CA SER A 83 -30.80 8.85 6.89
C SER A 83 -29.95 9.21 8.10
N LEU A 84 -30.52 9.10 9.29
CA LEU A 84 -29.77 9.19 10.55
C LEU A 84 -29.03 7.87 10.76
N VAL A 85 -27.74 7.95 11.03
CA VAL A 85 -26.87 6.77 11.25
C VAL A 85 -26.28 6.82 12.64
N GLU A 86 -26.14 5.67 13.26
CA GLU A 86 -25.50 5.50 14.56
C GLU A 86 -24.02 5.15 14.40
N LYS A 87 -23.28 5.32 15.47
CA LYS A 87 -21.88 4.92 15.50
C LYS A 87 -21.78 3.40 15.27
N ASP A 88 -20.84 2.99 14.42
CA ASP A 88 -20.56 1.59 14.05
C ASP A 88 -21.72 0.88 13.31
N GLN A 89 -22.68 1.63 12.79
CA GLN A 89 -23.75 1.11 11.95
C GLN A 89 -23.21 0.71 10.56
N VAL A 90 -23.61 -0.45 10.08
CA VAL A 90 -23.30 -0.90 8.70
C VAL A 90 -24.05 -0.02 7.70
N LEU A 91 -23.34 0.65 6.83
CA LEU A 91 -23.89 1.58 5.84
C LEU A 91 -24.11 0.90 4.48
N LEU A 92 -23.13 0.09 4.07
CA LEU A 92 -23.15 -0.61 2.79
C LEU A 92 -22.36 -1.91 2.90
N GLN A 93 -22.66 -2.83 2.01
CA GLN A 93 -21.91 -4.08 1.85
C GLN A 93 -21.30 -4.10 0.44
N ILE A 94 -19.98 -4.28 0.42
CA ILE A 94 -19.25 -4.45 -0.83
C ILE A 94 -19.05 -5.95 -1.04
N ASP A 95 -19.36 -6.43 -2.24
CA ASP A 95 -19.08 -7.81 -2.64
C ASP A 95 -17.58 -7.92 -2.94
N ASP A 96 -16.90 -8.79 -2.21
CA ASP A 96 -15.50 -9.11 -2.35
C ASP A 96 -15.23 -10.33 -3.25
N ALA A 97 -16.19 -10.73 -4.07
CA ALA A 97 -16.09 -11.91 -4.93
C ALA A 97 -14.78 -11.93 -5.73
N ARG A 98 -14.28 -10.75 -6.14
CA ARG A 98 -12.99 -10.60 -6.80
C ARG A 98 -11.82 -10.87 -5.84
N THR A 99 -11.86 -10.31 -4.65
CA THR A 99 -10.84 -10.49 -3.61
C THR A 99 -10.81 -11.94 -3.15
N GLY A 100 -11.98 -12.55 -2.95
CA GLY A 100 -12.09 -13.97 -2.62
C GLY A 100 -11.59 -14.90 -3.73
N ALA A 101 -11.76 -14.53 -5.02
CA ALA A 101 -11.18 -15.28 -6.13
C ALA A 101 -9.66 -15.20 -6.16
N VAL A 102 -9.10 -14.00 -6.01
CA VAL A 102 -7.64 -13.76 -5.95
C VAL A 102 -7.02 -14.50 -4.75
N PHE A 103 -7.68 -14.47 -3.60
CA PHE A 103 -7.21 -15.20 -2.43
C PHE A 103 -7.18 -16.72 -2.66
N ARG A 104 -8.24 -17.32 -3.25
CA ARG A 104 -8.27 -18.74 -3.60
C ARG A 104 -7.17 -19.11 -4.60
N GLU A 105 -6.97 -18.29 -5.64
CA GLU A 105 -5.90 -18.47 -6.61
C GLU A 105 -4.52 -18.46 -5.94
N ALA A 106 -4.27 -17.50 -5.04
CA ALA A 106 -3.03 -17.43 -4.28
C ALA A 106 -2.83 -18.66 -3.38
N GLN A 107 -3.88 -19.15 -2.75
CA GLN A 107 -3.86 -20.34 -1.90
C GLN A 107 -3.58 -21.61 -2.72
N GLU A 108 -4.23 -21.79 -3.86
CA GLU A 108 -3.97 -22.89 -4.79
C GLU A 108 -2.52 -22.88 -5.29
N LYS A 109 -2.02 -21.70 -5.64
CA LYS A 109 -0.63 -21.51 -6.04
C LYS A 109 0.35 -21.84 -4.92
N LEU A 110 0.06 -21.44 -3.68
CA LEU A 110 0.87 -21.80 -2.50
C LEU A 110 0.93 -23.31 -2.29
N MET A 111 -0.20 -24.01 -2.39
CA MET A 111 -0.26 -25.47 -2.27
C MET A 111 0.55 -26.14 -3.38
N ALA A 112 0.40 -25.70 -4.64
CA ALA A 112 1.16 -26.23 -5.78
C ALA A 112 2.68 -26.05 -5.60
N LEU A 113 3.12 -24.83 -5.22
CA LEU A 113 4.53 -24.54 -4.98
C LEU A 113 5.09 -25.34 -3.78
N SER A 114 4.29 -25.54 -2.73
CA SER A 114 4.68 -26.34 -1.57
C SER A 114 4.85 -27.82 -1.89
N ALA A 115 3.96 -28.38 -2.72
CA ALA A 115 4.07 -29.75 -3.22
C ALA A 115 5.31 -29.93 -4.11
N LEU A 116 5.53 -28.99 -5.04
CA LEU A 116 6.68 -28.97 -5.93
C LEU A 116 7.99 -28.85 -5.12
N ALA A 117 8.05 -27.97 -4.13
CA ALA A 117 9.22 -27.82 -3.26
C ALA A 117 9.51 -29.11 -2.46
N ALA A 118 8.48 -29.80 -1.98
CA ALA A 118 8.63 -31.08 -1.28
C ALA A 118 9.25 -32.16 -2.20
N ARG A 119 8.81 -32.24 -3.45
CA ARG A 119 9.39 -33.17 -4.44
C ARG A 119 10.85 -32.80 -4.73
N LEU A 120 11.13 -31.56 -5.06
CA LEU A 120 12.48 -31.11 -5.39
C LEU A 120 13.45 -31.27 -4.21
N LYS A 121 12.97 -31.07 -2.98
CA LYS A 121 13.76 -31.36 -1.78
C LYS A 121 14.11 -32.83 -1.66
N ALA A 122 13.15 -33.73 -1.93
CA ALA A 122 13.40 -35.17 -1.94
C ALA A 122 14.41 -35.56 -3.04
N GLU A 123 14.34 -34.94 -4.21
CA GLU A 123 15.28 -35.18 -5.33
C GLU A 123 16.68 -34.64 -5.01
N ALA A 124 16.79 -33.38 -4.54
CA ALA A 124 18.08 -32.74 -4.29
C ALA A 124 18.85 -33.34 -3.13
N TYR A 125 18.15 -33.75 -2.06
CA TYR A 125 18.80 -34.29 -0.85
C TYR A 125 18.70 -35.81 -0.71
N GLY A 126 18.03 -36.49 -1.63
CA GLY A 126 17.85 -37.95 -1.59
C GLY A 126 17.00 -38.42 -0.41
N THR A 127 16.18 -37.55 0.19
CA THR A 127 15.29 -37.87 1.30
C THR A 127 14.02 -38.55 0.81
N ALA A 128 13.27 -39.18 1.75
CA ALA A 128 11.94 -39.70 1.43
C ALA A 128 11.01 -38.56 1.02
N LEU A 129 10.18 -38.78 -0.02
CA LEU A 129 9.17 -37.84 -0.43
C LEU A 129 8.11 -37.68 0.66
N SER A 130 7.99 -36.48 1.20
CA SER A 130 7.03 -36.16 2.26
C SER A 130 6.40 -34.79 1.95
N PHE A 131 5.08 -34.75 1.93
CA PHE A 131 4.33 -33.51 1.65
C PHE A 131 3.94 -32.82 2.94
N PRO A 132 3.94 -31.47 2.97
CA PRO A 132 3.45 -30.69 4.10
C PRO A 132 1.96 -30.98 4.39
N PRO A 133 1.51 -30.79 5.64
CA PRO A 133 0.12 -31.09 6.03
C PRO A 133 -0.91 -30.27 5.22
N GLU A 134 -0.55 -29.07 4.80
CA GLU A 134 -1.39 -28.18 3.98
C GLU A 134 -1.73 -28.78 2.60
N VAL A 135 -0.80 -29.57 2.03
CA VAL A 135 -0.95 -30.23 0.73
C VAL A 135 -1.67 -31.58 0.86
N GLN A 136 -1.73 -32.17 2.06
CA GLN A 136 -2.28 -33.53 2.27
C GLN A 136 -3.76 -33.66 1.89
N GLN A 137 -4.48 -32.56 1.86
CA GLN A 137 -5.90 -32.54 1.46
C GLN A 137 -6.10 -32.61 -0.07
N GLU A 138 -5.06 -32.23 -0.84
CA GLU A 138 -5.08 -32.18 -2.30
C GLU A 138 -4.52 -33.46 -2.93
N THR A 139 -5.30 -34.52 -2.88
CA THR A 139 -4.89 -35.86 -3.36
C THR A 139 -4.41 -35.86 -4.82
N GLY A 140 -5.03 -35.05 -5.69
CA GLY A 140 -4.65 -34.92 -7.10
C GLY A 140 -3.23 -34.37 -7.28
N LEU A 141 -2.88 -33.34 -6.51
CA LEU A 141 -1.56 -32.70 -6.55
C LEU A 141 -0.48 -33.66 -6.01
N ILE A 142 -0.76 -34.34 -4.91
CA ILE A 142 0.14 -35.38 -4.35
C ILE A 142 0.41 -36.46 -5.38
N GLN A 143 -0.61 -36.95 -6.05
CA GLN A 143 -0.49 -37.99 -7.05
C GLN A 143 0.37 -37.53 -8.24
N GLN A 144 0.13 -36.31 -8.73
CA GLN A 144 0.89 -35.71 -9.84
C GLN A 144 2.37 -35.59 -9.47
N GLU A 145 2.72 -35.00 -8.32
CA GLU A 145 4.10 -34.81 -7.90
C GLU A 145 4.81 -36.14 -7.58
N THR A 146 4.09 -37.11 -7.01
CA THR A 146 4.62 -38.47 -6.80
C THR A 146 4.92 -39.18 -8.11
N GLN A 147 4.07 -39.05 -9.12
CA GLN A 147 4.30 -39.59 -10.44
C GLN A 147 5.52 -38.92 -11.11
N ALA A 148 5.61 -37.58 -11.05
CA ALA A 148 6.74 -36.84 -11.56
C ALA A 148 8.06 -37.26 -10.90
N TYR A 149 8.08 -37.36 -9.55
CA TYR A 149 9.23 -37.85 -8.79
C TYR A 149 9.65 -39.25 -9.25
N SER A 150 8.71 -40.20 -9.33
CA SER A 150 8.98 -41.58 -9.73
C SER A 150 9.47 -41.70 -11.17
N ALA A 151 8.93 -40.88 -12.08
CA ALA A 151 9.35 -40.85 -13.48
C ALA A 151 10.77 -40.29 -13.63
N ARG A 152 11.10 -39.16 -12.97
CA ARG A 152 12.46 -38.59 -13.00
C ARG A 152 13.51 -39.54 -12.40
N LYS A 153 13.15 -40.17 -11.27
CA LYS A 153 14.02 -41.14 -10.59
C LYS A 153 14.27 -42.37 -11.45
N ARG A 154 13.23 -42.90 -12.14
CA ARG A 154 13.38 -43.99 -13.11
C ARG A 154 14.27 -43.61 -14.26
N ALA A 155 14.07 -42.45 -14.89
CA ALA A 155 14.89 -41.98 -16.00
C ALA A 155 16.37 -41.86 -15.62
N LEU A 156 16.67 -41.35 -14.39
CA LEU A 156 18.03 -41.31 -13.87
C LEU A 156 18.59 -42.73 -13.72
N SER A 157 17.85 -43.62 -13.06
CA SER A 157 18.29 -44.99 -12.77
C SER A 157 18.53 -45.77 -14.05
N GLU A 158 17.70 -45.62 -15.09
CA GLU A 158 17.90 -46.25 -16.42
C GLU A 158 19.15 -45.73 -17.12
N SER A 159 19.36 -44.39 -17.06
CA SER A 159 20.56 -43.77 -17.64
C SER A 159 21.84 -44.24 -16.92
N LEU A 160 21.84 -44.29 -15.60
CA LEU A 160 22.98 -44.81 -14.82
C LEU A 160 23.21 -46.29 -15.09
N ARG A 161 22.14 -47.09 -15.15
CA ARG A 161 22.24 -48.53 -15.49
C ARG A 161 22.88 -48.79 -16.87
N SER A 162 22.51 -47.98 -17.87
CA SER A 162 23.14 -48.09 -19.18
C SER A 162 24.64 -47.83 -19.14
N LEU A 163 25.08 -46.81 -18.38
CA LEU A 163 26.49 -46.51 -18.15
C LEU A 163 27.19 -47.61 -17.33
N ASP A 164 26.53 -48.18 -16.32
CA ASP A 164 27.06 -49.28 -15.51
C ASP A 164 27.24 -50.55 -16.34
N ILE A 165 26.35 -50.83 -17.29
CA ILE A 165 26.51 -51.94 -18.23
C ILE A 165 27.77 -51.73 -19.12
N SER A 166 27.94 -50.51 -19.68
CA SER A 166 29.09 -50.16 -20.47
C SER A 166 30.40 -50.22 -19.67
N LEU A 167 30.39 -49.70 -18.46
CA LEU A 167 31.52 -49.80 -17.50
C LEU A 167 31.89 -51.26 -17.20
N SER A 168 30.89 -52.10 -16.97
CA SER A 168 31.13 -53.53 -16.69
C SER A 168 31.73 -54.27 -17.86
N ALA A 169 31.35 -53.88 -19.12
CA ALA A 169 31.93 -54.46 -20.32
C ALA A 169 33.40 -54.04 -20.48
N VAL A 170 33.70 -52.75 -20.38
CA VAL A 170 35.08 -52.23 -20.45
C VAL A 170 35.95 -52.77 -19.33
N SER A 171 35.41 -52.92 -18.11
CA SER A 171 36.15 -53.50 -16.96
C SER A 171 36.49 -54.95 -17.18
N ARG A 172 35.59 -55.75 -17.78
CA ARG A 172 35.88 -57.13 -18.16
C ARG A 172 36.96 -57.20 -19.25
N GLU A 173 36.86 -56.34 -20.26
CA GLU A 173 37.87 -56.26 -21.32
C GLU A 173 39.25 -55.89 -20.78
N LEU A 174 39.32 -54.94 -19.83
CA LEU A 174 40.54 -54.58 -19.10
C LEU A 174 41.11 -55.74 -18.34
N SER A 175 40.28 -56.50 -17.60
CA SER A 175 40.72 -57.67 -16.81
C SER A 175 41.29 -58.77 -17.69
N MET A 176 40.82 -58.94 -18.91
CA MET A 176 41.36 -59.91 -19.88
C MET A 176 42.60 -59.40 -20.59
N THR A 177 42.67 -58.10 -20.89
CA THR A 177 43.76 -57.44 -21.65
C THR A 177 45.00 -57.24 -20.78
N GLU A 178 44.87 -56.89 -19.51
CA GLU A 178 46.00 -56.59 -18.63
C GLU A 178 47.00 -57.74 -18.47
N PRO A 179 46.63 -59.00 -18.30
CA PRO A 179 47.59 -60.11 -18.25
C PRO A 179 48.25 -60.37 -19.57
N LEU A 180 47.56 -60.14 -20.73
CA LEU A 180 48.12 -60.33 -22.08
C LEU A 180 49.17 -59.29 -22.42
N VAL A 181 48.98 -58.04 -21.95
CA VAL A 181 50.01 -56.97 -22.08
C VAL A 181 51.23 -57.33 -21.24
N LYS A 182 51.04 -57.82 -20.00
CA LYS A 182 52.14 -58.27 -19.12
C LYS A 182 52.95 -59.41 -19.74
N GLN A 183 52.33 -60.25 -20.56
CA GLN A 183 52.99 -61.35 -21.33
C GLN A 183 53.57 -60.87 -22.64
N GLY A 184 53.50 -59.60 -23.02
CA GLY A 184 53.98 -59.06 -24.27
C GLY A 184 53.15 -59.43 -25.49
N VAL A 185 51.96 -60.03 -25.32
CA VAL A 185 51.06 -60.47 -26.39
C VAL A 185 50.21 -59.28 -26.97
N MET A 186 49.90 -58.28 -26.11
CA MET A 186 49.16 -57.09 -26.53
C MET A 186 49.94 -55.79 -26.20
N SER A 187 49.59 -54.75 -26.96
CA SER A 187 50.22 -53.44 -26.81
C SER A 187 49.75 -52.68 -25.56
N GLU A 188 50.69 -52.02 -24.85
CA GLU A 188 50.39 -51.12 -23.75
C GLU A 188 49.48 -49.96 -24.18
N VAL A 189 49.57 -49.54 -25.45
CA VAL A 189 48.71 -48.50 -26.03
C VAL A 189 47.21 -48.89 -25.94
N GLU A 190 46.92 -50.15 -26.21
CA GLU A 190 45.54 -50.67 -26.14
C GLU A 190 45.03 -50.68 -24.69
N LEU A 191 45.87 -51.09 -23.73
CA LEU A 191 45.54 -51.05 -22.31
C LEU A 191 45.25 -49.60 -21.86
N LEU A 192 46.08 -48.64 -22.29
CA LEU A 192 45.87 -47.22 -21.98
C LEU A 192 44.57 -46.67 -22.59
N ARG A 193 44.23 -47.13 -23.82
CA ARG A 193 42.98 -46.78 -24.50
C ARG A 193 41.77 -47.25 -23.68
N LEU A 194 41.75 -48.49 -23.23
CA LEU A 194 40.67 -49.06 -22.42
C LEU A 194 40.56 -48.38 -21.07
N ARG A 195 41.66 -48.05 -20.39
CA ARG A 195 41.66 -47.29 -19.13
C ARG A 195 41.10 -45.90 -19.32
N ARG A 196 41.42 -45.22 -20.42
CA ARG A 196 40.83 -43.92 -20.74
C ARG A 196 39.32 -44.04 -20.92
N GLN A 197 38.88 -45.03 -21.72
CA GLN A 197 37.45 -45.28 -21.94
C GLN A 197 36.69 -45.58 -20.64
N GLN A 198 37.29 -46.35 -19.73
CA GLN A 198 36.72 -46.62 -18.40
C GLN A 198 36.59 -45.31 -17.60
N SER A 199 37.64 -44.49 -17.57
CA SER A 199 37.65 -43.21 -16.90
C SER A 199 36.58 -42.24 -17.46
N ASP A 200 36.44 -42.20 -18.80
CA ASP A 200 35.45 -41.37 -19.47
C ASP A 200 34.00 -41.78 -19.09
N LEU A 201 33.74 -43.11 -19.06
CA LEU A 201 32.43 -43.63 -18.66
C LEU A 201 32.13 -43.37 -17.17
N MET A 202 33.13 -43.46 -16.27
CA MET A 202 33.01 -43.07 -14.87
C MET A 202 32.70 -41.59 -14.74
N GLY A 203 33.39 -40.73 -15.51
CA GLY A 203 33.14 -39.31 -15.58
C GLY A 203 31.69 -38.99 -16.03
N GLN A 204 31.24 -39.62 -17.12
CA GLN A 204 29.88 -39.46 -17.63
C GLN A 204 28.80 -39.88 -16.59
N ARG A 205 29.09 -41.01 -15.87
CA ARG A 205 28.19 -41.47 -14.81
C ARG A 205 28.07 -40.45 -13.66
N ALA A 206 29.20 -39.95 -13.19
CA ALA A 206 29.25 -38.92 -12.13
C ALA A 206 28.60 -37.62 -12.61
N GLU A 207 28.86 -37.17 -13.83
CA GLU A 207 28.23 -36.00 -14.41
C GLU A 207 26.72 -36.13 -14.49
N ARG A 208 26.21 -37.30 -14.92
CA ARG A 208 24.76 -37.54 -15.01
C ARG A 208 24.08 -37.43 -13.65
N GLN A 209 24.70 -38.00 -12.62
CA GLN A 209 24.19 -37.94 -11.25
C GLN A 209 24.25 -36.52 -10.67
N ASN A 210 25.40 -35.85 -10.87
CA ASN A 210 25.59 -34.49 -10.38
C ASN A 210 24.63 -33.50 -11.07
N ARG A 211 24.45 -33.64 -12.40
CA ARG A 211 23.48 -32.80 -13.12
C ARG A 211 22.08 -32.94 -12.58
N TYR A 212 21.60 -34.15 -12.31
CA TYR A 212 20.30 -34.40 -11.73
C TYR A 212 20.13 -33.68 -10.38
N LEU A 213 21.12 -33.77 -9.48
CA LEU A 213 21.10 -33.13 -8.18
C LEU A 213 21.17 -31.60 -8.30
N THR A 214 22.00 -31.09 -9.21
CA THR A 214 22.17 -29.66 -9.43
C THR A 214 20.90 -29.04 -10.03
N ASP A 215 20.28 -29.70 -10.99
CA ASP A 215 19.04 -29.24 -11.61
C ASP A 215 17.91 -29.20 -10.56
N ALA A 216 17.77 -30.26 -9.76
CA ALA A 216 16.80 -30.31 -8.67
C ALA A 216 17.02 -29.21 -7.63
N ASN A 217 18.28 -28.95 -7.26
CA ASN A 217 18.63 -27.89 -6.29
C ASN A 217 18.38 -26.48 -6.84
N ASN A 218 18.76 -26.22 -8.08
CA ASN A 218 18.52 -24.92 -8.71
C ASN A 218 17.02 -24.61 -8.83
N GLU A 219 16.24 -25.61 -9.23
CA GLU A 219 14.79 -25.52 -9.30
C GLU A 219 14.18 -25.31 -7.90
N LEU A 220 14.67 -25.99 -6.87
CA LEU A 220 14.25 -25.84 -5.48
C LEU A 220 14.49 -24.42 -4.98
N VAL A 221 15.65 -23.83 -5.24
CA VAL A 221 15.96 -22.44 -4.82
C VAL A 221 14.99 -21.46 -5.47
N ARG A 222 14.71 -21.63 -6.76
CA ARG A 222 13.75 -20.78 -7.48
C ARG A 222 12.34 -20.91 -6.89
N VAL A 223 11.89 -22.14 -6.70
CA VAL A 223 10.55 -22.41 -6.15
C VAL A 223 10.42 -21.91 -4.70
N ALA A 224 11.46 -22.07 -3.89
CA ALA A 224 11.48 -21.55 -2.52
C ALA A 224 11.37 -20.03 -2.46
N SER A 225 12.03 -19.32 -3.38
CA SER A 225 11.90 -17.86 -3.50
C SER A 225 10.49 -17.46 -3.93
N GLU A 226 9.91 -18.14 -4.94
CA GLU A 226 8.54 -17.85 -5.40
C GLU A 226 7.50 -18.15 -4.31
N LEU A 227 7.69 -19.23 -3.56
CA LEU A 227 6.84 -19.59 -2.43
C LEU A 227 6.87 -18.51 -1.33
N SER A 228 8.05 -17.97 -1.01
CA SER A 228 8.19 -16.87 -0.05
C SER A 228 7.45 -15.61 -0.51
N GLN A 229 7.63 -15.21 -1.77
CA GLN A 229 6.94 -14.05 -2.34
C GLN A 229 5.41 -14.24 -2.37
N THR A 230 4.96 -15.44 -2.74
CA THR A 230 3.52 -15.72 -2.78
C THR A 230 2.91 -15.72 -1.38
N LYS A 231 3.63 -16.18 -0.36
CA LYS A 231 3.21 -16.10 1.05
C LYS A 231 3.07 -14.66 1.52
N GLU A 232 4.03 -13.81 1.18
CA GLU A 232 4.01 -12.39 1.56
C GLU A 232 2.86 -11.64 0.89
N ASN A 233 2.57 -11.96 -0.38
CA ASN A 233 1.46 -11.35 -1.12
C ASN A 233 0.07 -11.84 -0.66
N ALA A 234 0.00 -12.97 0.04
CA ALA A 234 -1.25 -13.56 0.52
C ALA A 234 -1.55 -13.23 2.00
N SER A 235 -0.62 -12.55 2.69
CA SER A 235 -0.76 -12.09 4.09
C SER A 235 -1.25 -10.65 4.15
#